data_8d8da7ba63a18fc9eb39fefc98b7637d
#
_entry.id   8d8da7ba63a18fc9eb39fefc98b7637d
#
_cell.length_a   1.000
_cell.length_b   1.000
_cell.length_c   1.000
_cell.angle_alpha   90.00
_cell.angle_beta   90.00
_cell.angle_gamma   90.00
#
_symmetry.space_group_name_H-M   'P 1'
#
loop_
_entity.id
_entity.type
_entity.pdbx_description
1 polymer ?
#
loop_
_entity_poly.entity_id
_entity_poly.type
_entity_poly.pdbx_seq_one_letter_code
_entity_poly.pdbx_strand_id
1 'polypeptide(L)'
;IILGSTFFILLRHPSFGRLPQGDRLNRIKLSPYYKNGRFRNLHTTPTMTSSKSPLRNFWNLFFGKNRDRKPSYTLPVVKTNLHALDINDDIIVWLGHSSLFIQSGGKRFLVDPVLTNRFPMSLMFKPFKGTDVYTLEDIPDINYLIITHDHWDHLDYYTVKELKNH
;
A
#
# COMPACT_ATOMS: atom_id res chain seq x y z
N ILE A 1 -13.00 -29.73 6.21
CA ILE A 1 -13.60 -29.33 4.92
C ILE A 1 -14.03 -27.85 4.98
N ILE A 2 -14.81 -27.42 5.98
CA ILE A 2 -15.32 -26.04 6.10
C ILE A 2 -14.20 -24.99 6.12
N LEU A 3 -13.14 -25.18 6.90
CA LEU A 3 -11.98 -24.27 6.99
C LEU A 3 -11.27 -24.08 5.63
N GLY A 4 -11.11 -25.16 4.86
CA GLY A 4 -10.48 -25.10 3.54
C GLY A 4 -11.34 -24.32 2.54
N SER A 5 -12.65 -24.53 2.56
CA SER A 5 -13.59 -23.81 1.69
C SER A 5 -13.64 -22.31 2.01
N THR A 6 -13.67 -21.95 3.28
CA THR A 6 -13.64 -20.55 3.72
C THR A 6 -12.35 -19.85 3.30
N PHE A 7 -11.19 -20.50 3.47
CA PHE A 7 -9.90 -19.98 3.02
C PHE A 7 -9.86 -19.77 1.51
N PHE A 8 -10.38 -20.72 0.73
CA PHE A 8 -10.43 -20.60 -0.73
C PHE A 8 -11.34 -19.46 -1.20
N ILE A 9 -12.48 -19.25 -0.52
CA ILE A 9 -13.38 -18.11 -0.79
C ILE A 9 -12.69 -16.78 -0.49
N LEU A 10 -11.99 -16.70 0.65
CA LEU A 10 -11.24 -15.51 1.03
C LEU A 10 -10.18 -15.14 -0.01
N LEU A 11 -9.43 -16.12 -0.54
CA LEU A 11 -8.43 -15.89 -1.58
C LEU A 11 -9.00 -15.40 -2.92
N ARG A 12 -10.32 -15.56 -3.13
CA ARG A 12 -11.01 -15.02 -4.31
C ARG A 12 -11.47 -13.56 -4.14
N HIS A 13 -11.33 -13.00 -2.94
CA HIS A 13 -11.67 -11.60 -2.72
C HIS A 13 -10.82 -10.70 -3.63
N PRO A 14 -11.41 -9.67 -4.26
CA PRO A 14 -10.71 -8.80 -5.21
C PRO A 14 -9.42 -8.16 -4.69
N SER A 15 -9.32 -7.92 -3.38
CA SER A 15 -8.12 -7.37 -2.74
C SER A 15 -6.87 -8.26 -2.87
N PHE A 16 -7.02 -9.55 -3.20
CA PHE A 16 -5.89 -10.43 -3.48
C PHE A 16 -5.41 -10.35 -4.93
N GLY A 17 -6.10 -9.57 -5.76
CA GLY A 17 -5.76 -9.42 -7.17
C GLY A 17 -5.99 -10.68 -7.99
N ARG A 18 -5.52 -10.64 -9.22
CA ARG A 18 -5.55 -11.79 -10.15
C ARG A 18 -4.29 -11.79 -10.98
N LEU A 19 -3.79 -12.98 -11.29
CA LEU A 19 -2.68 -13.14 -12.22
C LEU A 19 -3.07 -12.55 -13.60
N PRO A 20 -2.15 -11.87 -14.29
CA PRO A 20 -2.41 -11.29 -15.59
C PRO A 20 -2.72 -12.38 -16.62
N GLN A 21 -3.70 -12.11 -17.49
CA GLN A 21 -4.13 -12.99 -18.57
C GLN A 21 -4.36 -12.17 -19.85
N GLY A 22 -4.49 -12.85 -21.00
CA GLY A 22 -4.79 -12.23 -22.28
C GLY A 22 -3.79 -11.10 -22.66
N ASP A 23 -4.31 -10.01 -23.19
CA ASP A 23 -3.50 -8.87 -23.67
C ASP A 23 -2.65 -8.22 -22.58
N ARG A 24 -3.13 -8.22 -21.34
CA ARG A 24 -2.32 -7.73 -20.21
C ARG A 24 -1.08 -8.59 -20.02
N LEU A 25 -1.22 -9.91 -20.04
CA LEU A 25 -0.06 -10.82 -19.96
C LEU A 25 0.86 -10.67 -21.16
N ASN A 26 0.30 -10.52 -22.37
CA ASN A 26 1.08 -10.32 -23.59
C ASN A 26 1.95 -9.05 -23.48
N ARG A 27 1.38 -7.93 -23.05
CA ARG A 27 2.14 -6.69 -22.79
C ARG A 27 3.23 -6.88 -21.74
N ILE A 28 2.93 -7.57 -20.63
CA ILE A 28 3.90 -7.86 -19.56
C ILE A 28 5.08 -8.68 -20.09
N LYS A 29 4.83 -9.67 -20.94
CA LYS A 29 5.87 -10.52 -21.56
C LYS A 29 6.84 -9.75 -22.46
N LEU A 30 6.45 -8.58 -22.95
CA LEU A 30 7.35 -7.71 -23.74
C LEU A 30 8.41 -7.01 -22.88
N SER A 31 8.23 -6.97 -21.57
CA SER A 31 9.20 -6.37 -20.67
C SER A 31 10.46 -7.25 -20.56
N PRO A 32 11.68 -6.69 -20.75
CA PRO A 32 12.93 -7.42 -20.56
C PRO A 32 13.15 -7.91 -19.13
N TYR A 33 12.41 -7.35 -18.18
CA TYR A 33 12.46 -7.71 -16.77
C TYR A 33 11.51 -8.86 -16.41
N TYR A 34 10.58 -9.24 -17.30
CA TYR A 34 9.64 -10.34 -17.03
C TYR A 34 10.23 -11.67 -17.53
N LYS A 35 10.70 -12.49 -16.61
CA LYS A 35 11.35 -13.78 -16.90
C LYS A 35 10.80 -14.87 -15.99
N ASN A 36 10.48 -16.05 -16.55
CA ASN A 36 9.98 -17.21 -15.80
C ASN A 36 8.73 -16.90 -14.95
N GLY A 37 7.75 -16.18 -15.55
CA GLY A 37 6.47 -15.91 -14.93
C GLY A 37 6.47 -14.80 -13.88
N ARG A 38 7.56 -14.04 -13.71
CA ARG A 38 7.66 -12.94 -12.74
C ARG A 38 8.61 -11.82 -13.19
N PHE A 39 8.41 -10.63 -12.66
CA PHE A 39 9.36 -9.55 -12.79
C PHE A 39 10.63 -9.83 -11.97
N ARG A 40 11.76 -9.43 -12.48
CA ARG A 40 13.07 -9.57 -11.83
C ARG A 40 13.85 -8.27 -11.95
N ASN A 41 14.62 -7.98 -10.92
CA ASN A 41 15.55 -6.86 -10.96
C ASN A 41 16.63 -7.09 -12.05
N LEU A 42 17.11 -6.00 -12.63
CA LEU A 42 18.21 -6.02 -13.62
C LEU A 42 19.48 -6.63 -12.99
N HIS A 43 19.78 -6.20 -11.78
CA HIS A 43 20.88 -6.75 -10.99
C HIS A 43 20.36 -7.73 -9.95
N THR A 44 21.15 -8.77 -9.67
CA THR A 44 20.82 -9.73 -8.61
C THR A 44 20.75 -9.00 -7.27
N THR A 45 19.56 -8.95 -6.69
CA THR A 45 19.32 -8.31 -5.40
C THR A 45 18.94 -9.39 -4.40
N PRO A 46 19.70 -9.59 -3.32
CA PRO A 46 19.33 -10.54 -2.29
C PRO A 46 18.02 -10.11 -1.62
N THR A 47 17.06 -11.01 -1.58
CA THR A 47 15.74 -10.75 -0.95
C THR A 47 15.83 -10.71 0.58
N MET A 48 16.87 -11.27 1.14
CA MET A 48 17.12 -11.27 2.58
C MET A 48 18.59 -10.96 2.86
N THR A 49 18.84 -9.94 3.64
CA THR A 49 20.18 -9.54 4.11
C THR A 49 20.56 -10.19 5.45
N SER A 50 19.58 -10.85 6.10
CA SER A 50 19.80 -11.51 7.39
C SER A 50 20.37 -12.92 7.19
N SER A 51 21.41 -13.26 7.94
CA SER A 51 21.97 -14.62 8.05
C SER A 51 21.06 -15.60 8.80
N LYS A 52 19.96 -15.11 9.40
CA LYS A 52 19.01 -15.95 10.15
C LYS A 52 18.09 -16.70 9.20
N SER A 53 17.68 -17.91 9.59
CA SER A 53 16.76 -18.71 8.79
C SER A 53 15.44 -17.98 8.53
N PRO A 54 14.78 -18.16 7.35
CA PRO A 54 13.50 -17.57 7.06
C PRO A 54 12.42 -17.85 8.11
N LEU A 55 12.41 -19.07 8.66
CA LEU A 55 11.46 -19.47 9.70
C LEU A 55 11.67 -18.70 11.01
N ARG A 56 12.92 -18.43 11.40
CA ARG A 56 13.25 -17.64 12.58
C ARG A 56 12.86 -16.18 12.38
N ASN A 57 13.05 -15.63 11.18
CA ASN A 57 12.61 -14.27 10.86
C ASN A 57 11.09 -14.15 10.89
N PHE A 58 10.37 -15.12 10.32
CA PHE A 58 8.91 -15.21 10.39
C PHE A 58 8.42 -15.28 11.84
N TRP A 59 9.02 -16.17 12.66
CA TRP A 59 8.67 -16.29 14.07
C TRP A 59 8.88 -14.97 14.83
N ASN A 60 10.03 -14.32 14.61
CA ASN A 60 10.33 -13.03 15.25
C ASN A 60 9.40 -11.90 14.79
N LEU A 61 8.90 -11.95 13.54
CA LEU A 61 7.96 -10.96 13.04
C LEU A 61 6.62 -11.03 13.79
N PHE A 62 6.11 -12.22 14.03
CA PHE A 62 4.78 -12.41 14.64
C PHE A 62 4.82 -12.52 16.16
N PHE A 63 5.87 -13.12 16.72
CA PHE A 63 5.96 -13.48 18.15
C PHE A 63 7.13 -12.80 18.87
N GLY A 64 7.99 -12.07 18.16
CA GLY A 64 9.12 -11.37 18.76
C GLY A 64 8.66 -10.24 19.68
N LYS A 65 9.17 -10.21 20.91
CA LYS A 65 8.95 -9.15 21.89
C LYS A 65 9.78 -7.89 21.56
N ASN A 66 9.51 -7.25 20.43
CA ASN A 66 10.13 -5.95 20.13
C ASN A 66 9.25 -4.85 20.72
N ARG A 67 9.64 -4.29 21.86
CA ARG A 67 8.94 -3.21 22.55
C ARG A 67 8.85 -1.92 21.72
N ASP A 68 9.82 -1.71 20.82
CA ASP A 68 9.98 -0.45 20.07
C ASP A 68 9.30 -0.45 18.70
N ARG A 69 8.46 -1.44 18.41
CA ARG A 69 7.75 -1.51 17.11
C ARG A 69 6.59 -0.52 16.99
N LYS A 70 6.02 -0.07 18.10
CA LYS A 70 4.86 0.81 18.13
C LYS A 70 5.05 1.87 19.20
N PRO A 71 4.73 3.14 18.89
CA PRO A 71 4.66 4.16 19.90
C PRO A 71 3.69 3.76 21.02
N SER A 72 4.06 4.00 22.28
CA SER A 72 3.21 3.76 23.43
C SER A 72 2.15 4.85 23.64
N TYR A 73 2.27 5.95 22.90
CA TYR A 73 1.40 7.13 22.98
C TYR A 73 0.75 7.42 21.62
N THR A 74 -0.26 8.26 21.62
CA THR A 74 -0.89 8.78 20.39
C THR A 74 0.06 9.80 19.75
N LEU A 75 0.40 9.58 18.48
CA LEU A 75 1.26 10.53 17.75
C LEU A 75 0.53 11.87 17.55
N PRO A 76 1.18 12.99 17.82
CA PRO A 76 0.62 14.29 17.50
C PRO A 76 0.57 14.46 15.97
N VAL A 77 -0.59 14.84 15.45
CA VAL A 77 -0.81 15.05 14.01
C VAL A 77 -1.52 16.38 13.81
N VAL A 78 -1.09 17.12 12.82
CA VAL A 78 -1.78 18.30 12.30
C VAL A 78 -2.43 17.91 10.99
N LYS A 79 -3.77 17.87 10.96
CA LYS A 79 -4.52 17.61 9.73
C LYS A 79 -4.57 18.86 8.88
N THR A 80 -3.99 18.80 7.68
CA THR A 80 -4.01 19.89 6.70
C THR A 80 -5.27 19.78 5.84
N ASN A 81 -5.94 20.91 5.57
CA ASN A 81 -7.02 20.94 4.58
C ASN A 81 -6.44 20.92 3.17
N LEU A 82 -6.41 19.76 2.51
CA LEU A 82 -5.81 19.58 1.19
C LEU A 82 -6.57 20.32 0.09
N HIS A 83 -7.89 20.56 0.26
CA HIS A 83 -8.69 21.33 -0.69
C HIS A 83 -8.36 22.81 -0.70
N ALA A 84 -7.84 23.34 0.42
CA ALA A 84 -7.51 24.75 0.57
C ALA A 84 -6.08 25.10 0.15
N LEU A 85 -5.28 24.13 -0.31
CA LEU A 85 -3.92 24.36 -0.75
C LEU A 85 -3.89 25.11 -2.09
N ASP A 86 -3.06 26.16 -2.20
CA ASP A 86 -2.80 26.82 -3.48
C ASP A 86 -2.10 25.85 -4.41
N ILE A 87 -2.63 25.63 -5.61
CA ILE A 87 -2.10 24.69 -6.60
C ILE A 87 -0.67 25.03 -7.05
N ASN A 88 -0.25 26.28 -6.87
CA ASN A 88 1.10 26.73 -7.23
C ASN A 88 2.15 26.44 -6.16
N ASP A 89 1.73 26.02 -4.97
CA ASP A 89 2.66 25.67 -3.89
C ASP A 89 3.20 24.25 -4.09
N ASP A 90 4.51 24.05 -3.90
CA ASP A 90 5.14 22.75 -3.86
C ASP A 90 5.06 22.19 -2.44
N ILE A 91 4.25 21.17 -2.24
CA ILE A 91 3.89 20.65 -0.91
C ILE A 91 3.95 19.14 -0.89
N ILE A 92 4.41 18.56 0.23
CA ILE A 92 4.29 17.15 0.54
C ILE A 92 3.56 17.01 1.87
N VAL A 93 2.47 16.24 1.87
CA VAL A 93 1.71 15.92 3.08
C VAL A 93 1.73 14.41 3.29
N TRP A 94 2.19 14.00 4.47
CA TRP A 94 2.11 12.60 4.87
C TRP A 94 0.71 12.29 5.40
N LEU A 95 0.04 11.33 4.74
CA LEU A 95 -1.34 10.94 5.06
C LEU A 95 -1.42 9.79 6.08
N GLY A 96 -0.30 9.27 6.48
CA GLY A 96 -0.17 8.10 7.36
C GLY A 96 0.45 6.91 6.63
N HIS A 97 1.09 6.01 7.37
CA HIS A 97 1.80 4.83 6.87
C HIS A 97 2.70 5.15 5.67
N SER A 98 2.42 4.56 4.51
CA SER A 98 3.13 4.79 3.24
C SER A 98 2.49 5.87 2.36
N SER A 99 1.36 6.42 2.77
CA SER A 99 0.53 7.29 1.93
C SER A 99 1.05 8.73 1.92
N LEU A 100 1.22 9.29 0.72
CA LEU A 100 1.64 10.68 0.53
C LEU A 100 0.72 11.40 -0.44
N PHE A 101 0.40 12.65 -0.12
CA PHE A 101 -0.12 13.62 -1.07
C PHE A 101 1.01 14.59 -1.44
N ILE A 102 1.26 14.73 -2.72
CA ILE A 102 2.30 15.61 -3.24
C ILE A 102 1.66 16.58 -4.23
N GLN A 103 1.94 17.86 -4.06
CA GLN A 103 1.58 18.89 -5.01
C GLN A 103 2.87 19.55 -5.52
N SER A 104 3.07 19.60 -6.83
CA SER A 104 4.25 20.22 -7.43
C SER A 104 4.01 20.56 -8.89
N GLY A 105 4.51 21.72 -9.31
CA GLY A 105 4.39 22.19 -10.68
C GLY A 105 2.94 22.27 -11.18
N GLY A 106 1.99 22.66 -10.31
CA GLY A 106 0.56 22.71 -10.63
C GLY A 106 -0.10 21.35 -10.81
N LYS A 107 0.50 20.28 -10.32
CA LYS A 107 -0.02 18.90 -10.39
C LYS A 107 -0.13 18.27 -9.01
N ARG A 108 -1.11 17.41 -8.85
CA ARG A 108 -1.37 16.66 -7.62
C ARG A 108 -1.15 15.18 -7.85
N PHE A 109 -0.34 14.58 -6.98
CA PHE A 109 0.01 13.17 -7.00
C PHE A 109 -0.46 12.54 -5.68
N LEU A 110 -1.10 11.41 -5.77
CA LEU A 110 -1.44 10.60 -4.61
C LEU A 110 -0.64 9.30 -4.69
N VAL A 111 0.19 9.05 -3.69
CA VAL A 111 1.14 7.93 -3.67
C VAL A 111 0.71 6.93 -2.61
N ASP A 112 0.59 5.67 -2.99
CA ASP A 112 0.28 4.52 -2.12
C ASP A 112 -0.86 4.81 -1.11
N PRO A 113 -2.05 5.28 -1.55
CA PRO A 113 -3.08 5.68 -0.61
C PRO A 113 -3.74 4.47 0.06
N VAL A 114 -3.68 4.43 1.39
CA VAL A 114 -4.34 3.45 2.26
C VAL A 114 -5.24 4.22 3.23
N LEU A 115 -6.45 4.56 2.78
CA LEU A 115 -7.35 5.47 3.50
C LEU A 115 -8.58 4.78 4.10
N THR A 116 -8.84 3.50 3.73
CA THR A 116 -10.05 2.82 4.19
C THR A 116 -9.83 1.84 5.33
N ASN A 117 -8.60 1.37 5.54
CA ASN A 117 -8.25 0.37 6.56
C ASN A 117 -9.23 -0.82 6.61
N ARG A 118 -9.67 -1.28 5.43
CA ARG A 118 -10.60 -2.43 5.29
C ARG A 118 -9.84 -3.75 5.11
N PHE A 119 -10.57 -4.86 5.08
CA PHE A 119 -10.00 -6.20 4.82
C PHE A 119 -9.23 -6.23 3.47
N PRO A 120 -8.09 -6.91 3.38
CA PRO A 120 -7.43 -7.69 4.43
C PRO A 120 -6.49 -6.88 5.35
N MET A 121 -6.21 -5.63 5.02
CA MET A 121 -5.29 -4.74 5.73
C MET A 121 -5.64 -4.62 7.22
N SER A 122 -6.92 -4.41 7.54
CA SER A 122 -7.42 -4.25 8.91
C SER A 122 -7.12 -5.42 9.86
N LEU A 123 -6.88 -6.62 9.31
CA LEU A 123 -6.49 -7.80 10.10
C LEU A 123 -5.00 -7.85 10.43
N MET A 124 -4.16 -7.33 9.52
CA MET A 124 -2.71 -7.51 9.59
C MET A 124 -2.00 -6.29 10.15
N PHE A 125 -2.48 -5.11 9.79
CA PHE A 125 -1.82 -3.85 10.11
C PHE A 125 -2.85 -2.84 10.57
N LYS A 126 -2.55 -2.18 11.69
CA LYS A 126 -3.32 -1.03 12.16
C LYS A 126 -2.41 0.19 12.11
N PRO A 127 -2.90 1.32 11.64
CA PRO A 127 -2.17 2.59 11.73
C PRO A 127 -1.74 2.86 13.18
N PHE A 128 -0.69 3.61 13.37
CA PHE A 128 -0.34 4.10 14.69
C PHE A 128 -1.45 5.05 15.17
N LYS A 129 -1.71 5.03 16.47
CA LYS A 129 -2.72 5.93 17.05
C LYS A 129 -2.43 7.39 16.69
N GLY A 130 -3.40 8.04 16.08
CA GLY A 130 -3.32 9.44 15.66
C GLY A 130 -2.87 9.68 14.22
N THR A 131 -2.47 8.66 13.46
CA THR A 131 -2.00 8.84 12.07
C THR A 131 -3.07 8.57 11.01
N ASP A 132 -4.22 8.05 11.37
CA ASP A 132 -5.36 7.71 10.50
C ASP A 132 -6.39 8.84 10.44
N VAL A 133 -5.93 10.07 10.18
CA VAL A 133 -6.78 11.27 10.25
C VAL A 133 -7.35 11.69 8.90
N TYR A 134 -6.82 11.15 7.79
CA TYR A 134 -7.30 11.44 6.45
C TYR A 134 -8.24 10.37 5.94
N THR A 135 -9.26 10.80 5.21
CA THR A 135 -10.23 9.96 4.51
C THR A 135 -10.25 10.30 3.02
N LEU A 136 -11.05 9.60 2.23
CA LEU A 136 -11.18 9.89 0.80
C LEU A 136 -11.76 11.27 0.53
N GLU A 137 -12.66 11.73 1.38
CA GLU A 137 -13.29 13.06 1.27
C GLU A 137 -12.30 14.21 1.49
N ASP A 138 -11.16 13.95 2.12
CA ASP A 138 -10.09 14.93 2.29
C ASP A 138 -9.22 15.09 1.04
N ILE A 139 -9.31 14.16 0.08
CA ILE A 139 -8.46 14.16 -1.12
C ILE A 139 -9.11 15.01 -2.21
N PRO A 140 -8.48 16.10 -2.64
CA PRO A 140 -8.95 16.87 -3.80
C PRO A 140 -8.72 16.11 -5.11
N ASP A 141 -9.22 16.64 -6.23
CA ASP A 141 -8.92 16.11 -7.56
C ASP A 141 -7.43 15.92 -7.75
N ILE A 142 -7.03 14.72 -8.17
CA ILE A 142 -5.63 14.33 -8.40
C ILE A 142 -5.35 14.17 -9.89
N ASN A 143 -4.13 14.48 -10.31
CA ASN A 143 -3.67 14.26 -11.67
C ASN A 143 -3.06 12.85 -11.84
N TYR A 144 -2.41 12.35 -10.80
CA TYR A 144 -1.71 11.06 -10.85
C TYR A 144 -1.90 10.26 -9.58
N LEU A 145 -2.28 9.00 -9.76
CA LEU A 145 -2.22 7.96 -8.73
C LEU A 145 -0.97 7.12 -8.96
N ILE A 146 -0.09 7.04 -7.98
CA ILE A 146 1.14 6.26 -8.03
C ILE A 146 1.04 5.12 -7.03
N ILE A 147 1.21 3.89 -7.49
CA ILE A 147 1.32 2.69 -6.65
C ILE A 147 2.73 2.14 -6.83
N THR A 148 3.50 2.09 -5.76
CA THR A 148 4.89 1.63 -5.81
C THR A 148 4.98 0.12 -5.95
N HIS A 149 4.11 -0.61 -5.26
CA HIS A 149 4.01 -2.07 -5.35
C HIS A 149 2.65 -2.57 -4.83
N ASP A 150 2.39 -3.86 -4.95
CA ASP A 150 1.08 -4.47 -4.73
C ASP A 150 0.85 -5.05 -3.33
N HIS A 151 1.65 -4.68 -2.34
CA HIS A 151 1.32 -4.99 -0.95
C HIS A 151 0.10 -4.18 -0.48
N TRP A 152 -0.70 -4.74 0.42
CA TRP A 152 -1.96 -4.14 0.86
C TRP A 152 -1.80 -2.82 1.62
N ASP A 153 -0.64 -2.61 2.23
CA ASP A 153 -0.25 -1.38 2.91
C ASP A 153 0.31 -0.30 1.96
N HIS A 154 0.23 -0.56 0.65
CA HIS A 154 0.53 0.38 -0.45
C HIS A 154 -0.59 0.42 -1.49
N LEU A 155 -1.21 -0.73 -1.81
CA LEU A 155 -2.33 -0.84 -2.72
C LEU A 155 -3.59 -1.26 -1.96
N ASP A 156 -4.31 -0.29 -1.41
CA ASP A 156 -5.62 -0.52 -0.81
C ASP A 156 -6.70 -0.58 -1.90
N TYR A 157 -7.22 -1.78 -2.12
CA TYR A 157 -8.25 -2.03 -3.13
C TYR A 157 -9.46 -1.10 -3.01
N TYR A 158 -9.92 -0.84 -1.80
CA TYR A 158 -11.11 -0.02 -1.58
C TYR A 158 -10.83 1.45 -1.85
N THR A 159 -9.70 1.98 -1.38
CA THR A 159 -9.26 3.35 -1.68
C THR A 159 -9.18 3.57 -3.19
N VAL A 160 -8.48 2.69 -3.93
CA VAL A 160 -8.34 2.83 -5.38
C VAL A 160 -9.66 2.68 -6.11
N LYS A 161 -10.54 1.78 -5.65
CA LYS A 161 -11.87 1.61 -6.23
C LYS A 161 -12.75 2.83 -6.05
N GLU A 162 -12.72 3.45 -4.88
CA GLU A 162 -13.52 4.63 -4.56
C GLU A 162 -12.98 5.87 -5.28
N LEU A 163 -11.64 6.04 -5.37
CA LEU A 163 -10.99 7.11 -6.15
C LEU A 163 -11.36 7.11 -7.64
N LYS A 164 -11.77 5.99 -8.20
CA LYS A 164 -12.24 5.95 -9.60
C LYS A 164 -13.47 6.81 -9.85
N ASN A 165 -14.22 7.14 -8.83
CA ASN A 165 -15.47 7.90 -8.91
C ASN A 165 -15.29 9.37 -8.47
N HIS A 166 -14.05 9.77 -8.15
CA HIS A 166 -13.63 11.14 -7.85
C HIS A 166 -13.21 11.89 -9.10
#